data_788c32e2ff7a36372918cdc71c6548a4
#
_entry.id   788c32e2ff7a36372918cdc71c6548a4
#
_cell.length_a   1.000
_cell.length_b   1.000
_cell.length_c   1.000
_cell.angle_alpha   90.00
_cell.angle_beta   90.00
_cell.angle_gamma   90.00
#
_symmetry.space_group_name_H-M   'P 1'
#
loop_
_entity.id
_entity.type
_entity.pdbx_description
1 polymer ?
#
loop_
_entity_poly.entity_id
_entity_poly.type
_entity_poly.pdbx_seq_one_letter_code
_entity_poly.pdbx_strand_id
1 'polypeptide(L)'
;MTNVSERTTTTEATGTITRVTGPLVRATGMGAAKLYEVVRVSQERLMGEIIELHGDEAAIQVYEETAGIGPGEPVYRTGRTMSVALAPGLLTSIYDGVQRPLRDIEAAAGNPYIKRGIEADPIDREAQWQFTPTVKVGARVVAGDVLGEVPETTLITHKVMV
;
A
#
# COMPACT_ATOMS: atom_id res chain seq x y z
N MET A 1 9.26 -22.76 -12.01
CA MET A 1 8.12 -22.48 -11.13
C MET A 1 8.68 -22.01 -9.81
N THR A 2 8.89 -20.72 -9.66
CA THR A 2 9.44 -20.14 -8.43
C THR A 2 8.31 -19.31 -7.84
N ASN A 3 7.79 -19.81 -6.73
CA ASN A 3 6.67 -19.25 -6.01
C ASN A 3 7.14 -17.98 -5.28
N VAL A 4 6.88 -16.79 -5.84
CA VAL A 4 7.10 -15.52 -5.15
C VAL A 4 5.81 -15.17 -4.42
N SER A 5 5.55 -15.88 -3.34
CA SER A 5 4.54 -15.50 -2.36
C SER A 5 5.27 -14.88 -1.17
N GLU A 6 5.77 -13.67 -1.30
CA GLU A 6 6.10 -12.86 -0.13
C GLU A 6 4.88 -12.03 0.29
N ARG A 7 3.97 -12.71 0.98
CA ARG A 7 3.08 -12.01 1.92
C ARG A 7 3.95 -11.52 3.06
N THR A 8 4.36 -10.27 3.01
CA THR A 8 4.95 -9.62 4.18
C THR A 8 3.81 -9.30 5.15
N THR A 9 3.38 -10.28 5.90
CA THR A 9 2.55 -10.06 7.09
C THR A 9 3.43 -9.47 8.17
N THR A 10 3.55 -8.16 8.22
CA THR A 10 4.07 -7.48 9.40
C THR A 10 2.98 -7.55 10.46
N THR A 11 3.05 -8.55 11.29
CA THR A 11 1.97 -8.90 12.22
C THR A 11 2.20 -8.35 13.61
N GLU A 12 3.38 -7.80 13.91
CA GLU A 12 3.72 -7.32 15.24
C GLU A 12 3.62 -5.80 15.34
N ALA A 13 2.95 -5.32 16.40
CA ALA A 13 2.96 -3.92 16.75
C ALA A 13 4.39 -3.50 17.11
N THR A 14 4.87 -2.44 16.47
CA THR A 14 6.23 -1.94 16.70
C THR A 14 6.23 -0.64 17.49
N GLY A 15 5.10 0.05 17.60
CA GLY A 15 4.97 1.28 18.35
C GLY A 15 3.65 1.37 19.09
N THR A 16 3.54 2.39 19.95
CA THR A 16 2.35 2.67 20.74
C THR A 16 1.99 4.14 20.63
N ILE A 17 0.73 4.43 20.39
CA ILE A 17 0.20 5.80 20.32
C ILE A 17 0.34 6.47 21.67
N THR A 18 0.92 7.67 21.69
CA THR A 18 1.04 8.53 22.87
C THR A 18 0.07 9.70 22.83
N ARG A 19 -0.26 10.19 21.64
CA ARG A 19 -1.17 11.33 21.46
C ARG A 19 -1.85 11.30 20.10
N VAL A 20 -3.11 11.73 20.06
CA VAL A 20 -3.89 11.96 18.84
C VAL A 20 -4.35 13.40 18.81
N THR A 21 -4.13 14.10 17.68
CA THR A 21 -4.54 15.48 17.50
C THR A 21 -5.05 15.65 16.06
N GLY A 22 -6.34 15.43 15.85
CA GLY A 22 -6.90 15.35 14.50
C GLY A 22 -6.18 14.26 13.69
N PRO A 23 -5.73 14.56 12.46
CA PRO A 23 -5.04 13.57 11.62
C PRO A 23 -3.59 13.29 12.05
N LEU A 24 -3.06 14.03 13.04
CA LEU A 24 -1.71 13.86 13.54
C LEU A 24 -1.70 12.92 14.75
N VAL A 25 -0.96 11.83 14.63
CA VAL A 25 -0.75 10.84 15.70
C VAL A 25 0.72 10.83 16.09
N ARG A 26 1.01 10.85 17.40
CA ARG A 26 2.36 10.62 17.92
C ARG A 26 2.44 9.23 18.52
N ALA A 27 3.55 8.54 18.26
CA ALA A 27 3.80 7.19 18.76
C ALA A 27 5.25 7.02 19.21
N THR A 28 5.48 6.22 20.24
CA THR A 28 6.80 5.76 20.72
C THR A 28 7.04 4.31 20.29
N GLY A 29 8.27 3.80 20.47
CA GLY A 29 8.66 2.48 19.98
C GLY A 29 9.03 2.49 18.49
N MET A 30 9.27 3.67 17.93
CA MET A 30 9.47 3.87 16.50
C MET A 30 10.94 4.08 16.10
N GLY A 31 11.90 3.81 17.01
CA GLY A 31 13.32 4.12 16.80
C GLY A 31 13.98 3.43 15.60
N ALA A 32 13.42 2.33 15.10
CA ALA A 32 13.88 1.67 13.87
C ALA A 32 13.13 2.10 12.60
N ALA A 33 12.14 2.99 12.72
CA ALA A 33 11.34 3.47 11.60
C ALA A 33 12.13 4.45 10.71
N LYS A 34 11.62 4.65 9.51
CA LYS A 34 12.20 5.59 8.54
C LYS A 34 11.21 6.70 8.23
N LEU A 35 11.75 7.87 7.90
CA LEU A 35 10.94 8.98 7.41
C LEU A 35 10.19 8.55 6.13
N TYR A 36 8.94 8.95 6.00
CA TYR A 36 8.01 8.56 4.91
C TYR A 36 7.67 7.07 4.86
N GLU A 37 7.96 6.33 5.92
CA GLU A 37 7.47 4.95 6.03
C GLU A 37 5.96 4.94 6.25
N VAL A 38 5.26 4.13 5.46
CA VAL A 38 3.82 3.87 5.67
C VAL A 38 3.64 2.99 6.91
N VAL A 39 2.69 3.36 7.75
CA VAL A 39 2.33 2.63 8.97
C VAL A 39 0.84 2.36 9.01
N ARG A 40 0.44 1.38 9.82
CA ARG A 40 -0.94 1.09 10.15
C ARG A 40 -1.18 1.48 11.61
N VAL A 41 -2.09 2.41 11.82
CA VAL A 41 -2.34 3.04 13.10
C VAL A 41 -3.59 2.43 13.74
N SER A 42 -3.50 2.11 15.02
CA SER A 42 -4.53 1.50 15.85
C SER A 42 -4.87 0.04 15.49
N GLN A 43 -5.74 -0.56 16.26
CA GLN A 43 -6.35 -1.87 15.96
C GLN A 43 -7.13 -1.85 14.64
N GLU A 44 -7.65 -0.69 14.25
CA GLU A 44 -8.40 -0.50 13.03
C GLU A 44 -7.51 -0.43 11.76
N ARG A 45 -6.19 -0.43 11.93
CA ARG A 45 -5.24 -0.45 10.81
C ARG A 45 -5.34 0.77 9.88
N LEU A 46 -5.65 1.94 10.42
CA LEU A 46 -5.74 3.18 9.64
C LEU A 46 -4.41 3.49 8.94
N MET A 47 -4.47 3.87 7.68
CA MET A 47 -3.28 4.18 6.91
C MET A 47 -2.70 5.54 7.31
N GLY A 48 -1.40 5.56 7.61
CA GLY A 48 -0.65 6.77 7.92
C GLY A 48 0.77 6.72 7.39
N GLU A 49 1.43 7.86 7.39
CA GLU A 49 2.81 8.04 6.97
C GLU A 49 3.61 8.79 8.04
N ILE A 50 4.83 8.36 8.29
CA ILE A 50 5.74 9.02 9.22
C ILE A 50 6.27 10.30 8.58
N ILE A 51 5.92 11.45 9.16
CA ILE A 51 6.34 12.77 8.67
C ILE A 51 7.45 13.40 9.51
N GLU A 52 7.71 12.88 10.70
CA GLU A 52 8.75 13.37 11.60
C GLU A 52 9.26 12.25 12.52
N LEU A 53 10.55 12.24 12.80
CA LEU A 53 11.19 11.29 13.71
C LEU A 53 12.10 12.01 14.69
N HIS A 54 11.92 11.76 15.99
CA HIS A 54 12.80 12.25 17.05
C HIS A 54 13.15 11.09 17.99
N GLY A 55 14.31 10.49 17.77
CA GLY A 55 14.75 9.32 18.54
C GLY A 55 13.77 8.16 18.40
N ASP A 56 13.07 7.82 19.46
CA ASP A 56 12.07 6.74 19.51
C ASP A 56 10.64 7.22 19.22
N GLU A 57 10.42 8.51 19.10
CA GLU A 57 9.11 9.11 18.84
C GLU A 57 8.94 9.44 17.35
N ALA A 58 7.78 9.08 16.79
CA ALA A 58 7.37 9.44 15.45
C ALA A 58 6.10 10.31 15.47
N ALA A 59 6.05 11.31 14.57
CA ALA A 59 4.81 11.96 14.20
C ALA A 59 4.30 11.33 12.88
N ILE A 60 3.04 10.95 12.89
CA ILE A 60 2.39 10.18 11.83
C ILE A 60 1.20 10.98 11.32
N GLN A 61 1.19 11.27 10.03
CA GLN A 61 0.03 11.81 9.32
C GLN A 61 -0.89 10.65 8.97
N VAL A 62 -2.09 10.59 9.53
CA VAL A 62 -3.10 9.58 9.20
C VAL A 62 -3.99 10.11 8.07
N TYR A 63 -4.24 9.29 7.06
CA TYR A 63 -5.03 9.66 5.88
C TYR A 63 -6.52 9.35 6.01
N GLU A 64 -6.89 8.65 7.05
CA GLU A 64 -8.27 8.28 7.37
C GLU A 64 -8.75 8.99 8.63
N GLU A 65 -10.06 8.92 8.90
CA GLU A 65 -10.62 9.51 10.10
C GLU A 65 -10.08 8.86 11.38
N THR A 66 -9.58 9.69 12.30
CA THR A 66 -8.97 9.25 13.56
C THR A 66 -9.94 9.27 14.76
N ALA A 67 -11.23 9.54 14.54
CA ALA A 67 -12.20 9.52 15.62
C ALA A 67 -12.26 8.16 16.30
N GLY A 68 -12.17 8.14 17.62
CA GLY A 68 -12.26 6.93 18.44
C GLY A 68 -10.95 6.20 18.69
N ILE A 69 -9.83 6.55 18.00
CA ILE A 69 -8.52 6.00 18.36
C ILE A 69 -7.87 6.85 19.48
N GLY A 70 -7.00 6.23 20.27
CA GLY A 70 -6.42 6.91 21.43
C GLY A 70 -5.05 6.40 21.87
N PRO A 71 -4.47 7.06 22.89
CA PRO A 71 -3.21 6.62 23.48
C PRO A 71 -3.30 5.18 24.00
N GLY A 72 -2.19 4.44 23.86
CA GLY A 72 -2.06 3.03 24.23
C GLY A 72 -2.36 2.06 23.10
N GLU A 73 -2.94 2.51 22.00
CA GLU A 73 -3.19 1.66 20.85
C GLU A 73 -1.92 1.41 20.03
N PRO A 74 -1.86 0.28 19.29
CA PRO A 74 -0.66 -0.12 18.56
C PRO A 74 -0.43 0.69 17.28
N VAL A 75 0.83 0.78 16.86
CA VAL A 75 1.24 1.19 15.51
C VAL A 75 2.04 0.07 14.88
N TYR A 76 1.72 -0.27 13.64
CA TYR A 76 2.35 -1.33 12.88
C TYR A 76 3.16 -0.74 11.73
N ARG A 77 4.43 -1.09 11.67
CA ARG A 77 5.30 -0.66 10.59
C ARG A 77 5.16 -1.54 9.36
N THR A 78 5.27 -0.95 8.17
CA THR A 78 5.28 -1.73 6.92
C THR A 78 6.69 -1.90 6.34
N GLY A 79 7.67 -1.12 6.82
CA GLY A 79 9.04 -1.12 6.29
C GLY A 79 9.17 -0.48 4.91
N ARG A 80 8.09 0.07 4.34
CA ARG A 80 8.05 0.60 2.98
C ARG A 80 7.48 2.02 2.96
N THR A 81 7.96 2.83 2.04
CA THR A 81 7.36 4.13 1.70
C THR A 81 6.11 3.93 0.85
N MET A 82 5.30 4.99 0.74
CA MET A 82 4.14 4.98 -0.15
C MET A 82 4.59 4.71 -1.59
N SER A 83 3.90 3.80 -2.24
CA SER A 83 4.20 3.40 -3.61
C SER A 83 2.92 3.01 -4.34
N VAL A 84 2.93 3.16 -5.65
CA VAL A 84 1.85 2.75 -6.54
C VAL A 84 2.23 1.43 -7.18
N ALA A 85 1.36 0.44 -7.10
CA ALA A 85 1.52 -0.81 -7.82
C ALA A 85 1.11 -0.62 -9.28
N LEU A 86 2.00 -0.94 -10.21
CA LEU A 86 1.74 -0.82 -11.65
C LEU A 86 1.57 -2.20 -12.27
N ALA A 87 0.42 -2.42 -12.92
CA ALA A 87 0.12 -3.66 -13.64
C ALA A 87 -0.98 -3.42 -14.69
N PRO A 88 -1.21 -4.34 -15.62
CA PRO A 88 -2.39 -4.32 -16.47
C PRO A 88 -3.68 -4.38 -15.64
N GLY A 89 -4.72 -3.71 -16.08
CA GLY A 89 -6.02 -3.61 -15.38
C GLY A 89 -6.24 -2.32 -14.61
N LEU A 90 -5.20 -1.49 -14.43
CA LEU A 90 -5.31 -0.21 -13.73
C LEU A 90 -6.24 0.78 -14.44
N LEU A 91 -6.18 0.83 -15.77
CA LEU A 91 -6.93 1.82 -16.57
C LEU A 91 -8.44 1.57 -16.61
N THR A 92 -8.88 0.39 -16.24
CA THR A 92 -10.30 0.02 -16.20
C THR A 92 -10.90 0.08 -14.79
N SER A 93 -10.10 0.51 -13.81
CA SER A 93 -10.50 0.57 -12.40
C SER A 93 -10.52 2.00 -11.88
N ILE A 94 -11.34 2.25 -10.87
CA ILE A 94 -11.41 3.54 -10.17
C ILE A 94 -10.86 3.32 -8.77
N TYR A 95 -9.94 4.19 -8.36
CA TYR A 95 -9.22 4.09 -7.10
C TYR A 95 -9.48 5.29 -6.21
N ASP A 96 -9.29 5.11 -4.91
CA ASP A 96 -9.15 6.20 -3.97
C ASP A 96 -7.73 6.79 -3.98
N GLY A 97 -7.46 7.79 -3.10
CA GLY A 97 -6.18 8.50 -3.03
C GLY A 97 -4.98 7.65 -2.58
N VAL A 98 -5.20 6.41 -2.14
CA VAL A 98 -4.16 5.46 -1.70
C VAL A 98 -4.17 4.16 -2.49
N GLN A 99 -4.72 4.21 -3.69
CA GLN A 99 -4.79 3.12 -4.66
C GLN A 99 -5.59 1.90 -4.17
N ARG A 100 -6.67 2.10 -3.40
CA ARG A 100 -7.63 1.02 -3.11
C ARG A 100 -8.75 1.03 -4.16
N PRO A 101 -9.07 -0.09 -4.83
CA PRO A 101 -10.15 -0.14 -5.80
C PRO A 101 -11.49 0.13 -5.12
N LEU A 102 -12.27 1.10 -5.63
CA LEU A 102 -13.55 1.50 -5.00
C LEU A 102 -14.57 0.37 -5.00
N ARG A 103 -14.57 -0.49 -6.02
CA ARG A 103 -15.46 -1.67 -6.08
C ARG A 103 -15.16 -2.66 -4.95
N ASP A 104 -13.90 -2.87 -4.62
CA ASP A 104 -13.50 -3.82 -3.58
C ASP A 104 -13.79 -3.25 -2.19
N ILE A 105 -13.61 -1.93 -2.02
CA ILE A 105 -14.02 -1.23 -0.80
C ILE A 105 -15.54 -1.34 -0.59
N GLU A 106 -16.35 -1.11 -1.63
CA GLU A 106 -17.80 -1.23 -1.57
C GLU A 106 -18.24 -2.67 -1.23
N ALA A 107 -17.64 -3.66 -1.88
CA ALA A 107 -17.90 -5.07 -1.61
C ALA A 107 -17.55 -5.46 -0.16
N ALA A 108 -16.41 -5.00 0.35
CA ALA A 108 -15.97 -5.27 1.72
C ALA A 108 -16.79 -4.50 2.78
N ALA A 109 -17.23 -3.28 2.46
CA ALA A 109 -18.05 -2.47 3.36
C ALA A 109 -19.53 -2.91 3.40
N GLY A 110 -20.02 -3.52 2.32
CA GLY A 110 -21.42 -3.87 2.13
C GLY A 110 -22.35 -2.66 1.91
N ASN A 111 -21.79 -1.49 1.63
CA ASN A 111 -22.51 -0.25 1.38
C ASN A 111 -21.62 0.71 0.54
N PRO A 112 -22.19 1.76 -0.11
CA PRO A 112 -21.44 2.66 -0.99
C PRO A 112 -20.52 3.67 -0.27
N TYR A 113 -20.40 3.59 1.04
CA TYR A 113 -19.54 4.50 1.81
C TYR A 113 -18.15 3.88 2.04
N ILE A 114 -17.10 4.68 1.86
CA ILE A 114 -15.73 4.26 2.16
C ILE A 114 -15.59 4.12 3.67
N LYS A 115 -15.49 2.87 4.14
CA LYS A 115 -15.23 2.56 5.54
C LYS A 115 -13.73 2.60 5.79
N ARG A 116 -13.32 3.23 6.90
CA ARG A 116 -11.92 3.32 7.32
C ARG A 116 -11.34 1.94 7.68
N GLY A 117 -10.05 1.79 7.56
CA GLY A 117 -9.32 0.57 7.90
C GLY A 117 -9.54 -0.61 6.93
N ILE A 118 -10.27 -0.42 5.84
CA ILE A 118 -10.39 -1.46 4.81
C ILE A 118 -9.08 -1.57 4.03
N GLU A 119 -8.52 -2.76 3.99
CA GLU A 119 -7.41 -3.11 3.10
C GLU A 119 -7.98 -3.75 1.83
N ALA A 120 -7.58 -3.24 0.67
CA ALA A 120 -7.89 -3.80 -0.63
C ALA A 120 -6.62 -3.89 -1.46
N ASP A 121 -6.42 -5.01 -2.15
CA ASP A 121 -5.27 -5.17 -3.04
C ASP A 121 -5.43 -4.21 -4.24
N PRO A 122 -4.45 -3.36 -4.56
CA PRO A 122 -4.58 -2.40 -5.64
C PRO A 122 -4.68 -3.06 -7.02
N ILE A 123 -4.33 -4.32 -7.13
CA ILE A 123 -4.29 -5.08 -8.39
C ILE A 123 -4.98 -6.42 -8.18
N ASP A 124 -5.83 -6.79 -9.13
CA ASP A 124 -6.35 -8.17 -9.21
C ASP A 124 -5.22 -9.13 -9.61
N ARG A 125 -4.74 -9.90 -8.63
CA ARG A 125 -3.64 -10.86 -8.83
C ARG A 125 -4.10 -12.17 -9.47
N GLU A 126 -5.39 -12.43 -9.55
CA GLU A 126 -5.95 -13.63 -10.19
C GLU A 126 -6.20 -13.38 -11.68
N ALA A 127 -6.24 -12.12 -12.11
CA ALA A 127 -6.41 -11.75 -13.51
C ALA A 127 -5.23 -12.26 -14.36
N GLN A 128 -5.57 -12.94 -15.45
CA GLN A 128 -4.60 -13.48 -16.40
C GLN A 128 -4.53 -12.60 -17.66
N TRP A 129 -3.31 -12.28 -18.06
CA TRP A 129 -3.04 -11.42 -19.20
C TRP A 129 -2.18 -12.12 -20.25
N GLN A 130 -2.44 -11.84 -21.50
CA GLN A 130 -1.61 -12.35 -22.61
C GLN A 130 -0.32 -11.52 -22.68
N PHE A 131 0.77 -12.06 -22.13
CA PHE A 131 2.07 -11.42 -22.14
C PHE A 131 2.88 -11.82 -23.36
N THR A 132 3.38 -10.82 -24.11
CA THR A 132 4.30 -11.02 -25.24
C THR A 132 5.69 -10.50 -24.86
N PRO A 133 6.68 -11.40 -24.63
CA PRO A 133 8.01 -10.98 -24.26
C PRO A 133 8.74 -10.29 -25.43
N THR A 134 9.46 -9.19 -25.13
CA THR A 134 10.32 -8.48 -26.09
C THR A 134 11.80 -8.79 -25.87
N VAL A 135 12.16 -9.37 -24.72
CA VAL A 135 13.53 -9.76 -24.37
C VAL A 135 13.64 -11.27 -24.23
N LYS A 136 14.84 -11.81 -24.44
CA LYS A 136 15.12 -13.25 -24.26
C LYS A 136 15.54 -13.56 -22.84
N VAL A 137 15.27 -14.79 -22.39
CA VAL A 137 15.77 -15.29 -21.10
C VAL A 137 17.31 -15.22 -21.07
N GLY A 138 17.86 -14.66 -20.00
CA GLY A 138 19.30 -14.44 -19.83
C GLY A 138 19.82 -13.10 -20.38
N ALA A 139 18.97 -12.28 -20.99
CA ALA A 139 19.35 -10.92 -21.40
C ALA A 139 19.64 -10.05 -20.15
N ARG A 140 20.67 -9.22 -20.22
CA ARG A 140 20.93 -8.21 -19.19
C ARG A 140 19.97 -7.05 -19.40
N VAL A 141 19.28 -6.64 -18.35
CA VAL A 141 18.33 -5.53 -18.35
C VAL A 141 18.69 -4.52 -17.26
N VAL A 142 18.29 -3.27 -17.46
CA VAL A 142 18.45 -2.16 -16.51
C VAL A 142 17.09 -1.50 -16.25
N ALA A 143 17.00 -0.68 -15.21
CA ALA A 143 15.78 0.05 -14.90
C ALA A 143 15.30 0.87 -16.10
N GLY A 144 14.02 0.72 -16.45
CA GLY A 144 13.38 1.35 -17.60
C GLY A 144 13.35 0.49 -18.88
N ASP A 145 14.04 -0.63 -18.93
CA ASP A 145 13.95 -1.55 -20.06
C ASP A 145 12.59 -2.24 -20.12
N VAL A 146 12.04 -2.39 -21.32
CA VAL A 146 10.78 -3.08 -21.58
C VAL A 146 11.02 -4.58 -21.67
N LEU A 147 10.42 -5.36 -20.78
CA LEU A 147 10.51 -6.83 -20.76
C LEU A 147 9.53 -7.48 -21.72
N GLY A 148 8.38 -6.84 -21.92
CA GLY A 148 7.32 -7.34 -22.79
C GLY A 148 6.09 -6.45 -22.75
N GLU A 149 5.08 -6.86 -23.48
CA GLU A 149 3.85 -6.10 -23.69
C GLU A 149 2.62 -6.94 -23.38
N VAL A 150 1.58 -6.27 -22.89
CA VAL A 150 0.26 -6.84 -22.62
C VAL A 150 -0.79 -5.95 -23.28
N PRO A 151 -1.61 -6.46 -24.20
CA PRO A 151 -2.78 -5.74 -24.72
C PRO A 151 -3.80 -5.57 -23.57
N GLU A 152 -3.85 -4.40 -22.94
CA GLU A 152 -4.76 -4.14 -21.81
C GLU A 152 -6.16 -3.76 -22.28
N THR A 153 -6.22 -2.92 -23.34
CA THR A 153 -7.47 -2.58 -24.01
C THR A 153 -7.28 -2.63 -25.52
N THR A 154 -8.35 -2.39 -26.29
CA THR A 154 -8.26 -2.30 -27.77
C THR A 154 -7.37 -1.16 -28.26
N LEU A 155 -7.11 -0.16 -27.41
CA LEU A 155 -6.32 1.04 -27.76
C LEU A 155 -4.99 1.13 -27.02
N ILE A 156 -4.84 0.39 -25.90
CA ILE A 156 -3.70 0.56 -25.02
C ILE A 156 -2.96 -0.76 -24.83
N THR A 157 -1.67 -0.71 -25.09
CA THR A 157 -0.73 -1.78 -24.79
C THR A 157 0.09 -1.40 -23.56
N HIS A 158 -0.06 -2.16 -22.50
CA HIS A 158 0.70 -2.01 -21.26
C HIS A 158 2.12 -2.55 -21.48
N LYS A 159 3.13 -1.75 -21.13
CA LYS A 159 4.54 -2.15 -21.18
C LYS A 159 5.00 -2.61 -19.82
N VAL A 160 5.41 -3.86 -19.72
CA VAL A 160 6.02 -4.40 -18.49
C VAL A 160 7.50 -4.02 -18.49
N MET A 161 7.92 -3.27 -17.50
CA MET A 161 9.29 -2.72 -17.40
C MET A 161 10.01 -3.21 -16.14
N VAL A 162 11.33 -3.06 -16.15
CA VAL A 162 12.22 -3.29 -14.99
C VAL A 162 12.11 -2.13 -14.00
#